data_a618f8583cbfacec2a7980a04f411bc6
#
_entry.id   a618f8583cbfacec2a7980a04f411bc6
#
_cell.length_a   1.000
_cell.length_b   1.000
_cell.length_c   1.000
_cell.angle_alpha   90.00
_cell.angle_beta   90.00
_cell.angle_gamma   90.00
#
_symmetry.space_group_name_H-M   'P 1'
#
loop_
_entity.id
_entity.type
_entity.pdbx_description
1 polymer ?
#
loop_
_entity_poly.entity_id
_entity_poly.type
_entity_poly.pdbx_seq_one_letter_code
_entity_poly.pdbx_strand_id
1 'polypeptide(L)'
;VVNHSSDEHRWFVESRKSKDNPYRDYYIWREAKDGKEPNNWGSCFGGSAWEYDQTTDMYYLHMFSKKQPDLNWENPKLRQEVYDMMTWWGERGIDGFRMDVITMISKDQRFPDGVVHGNEKFGDFSPYVNNGPRVHEYLKEMNEKVISRFDWMTVGEGAGAGVEDAKRYAGTNENELDMIFTFEHVNLGQTQYGKWSDGSFDLVELKKVFQKWEDGLEGVAWNSLY
;
A
#
# COMPACT_ATOMS: atom_id res chain seq x y z
N VAL A 1 -9.29 5.52 -0.97
CA VAL A 1 -8.86 4.48 -0.02
C VAL A 1 -7.38 4.30 -0.19
N VAL A 2 -6.64 4.38 0.89
CA VAL A 2 -5.19 4.54 0.82
C VAL A 2 -4.47 3.87 1.99
N ASN A 3 -3.18 3.67 1.80
CA ASN A 3 -2.26 3.19 2.83
C ASN A 3 -1.93 4.25 3.90
N HIS A 4 -2.11 5.53 3.62
CA HIS A 4 -1.65 6.66 4.45
C HIS A 4 -2.65 7.81 4.44
N SER A 5 -2.49 8.76 5.35
CA SER A 5 -3.20 10.05 5.34
C SER A 5 -2.22 11.22 5.29
N SER A 6 -2.73 12.46 5.25
CA SER A 6 -1.91 13.64 5.50
C SER A 6 -1.51 13.73 6.97
N ASP A 7 -0.34 14.28 7.26
CA ASP A 7 0.11 14.64 8.61
C ASP A 7 -0.72 15.78 9.22
N GLU A 8 -1.47 16.52 8.38
CA GLU A 8 -2.43 17.55 8.79
C GLU A 8 -3.84 16.97 9.04
N HIS A 9 -4.07 15.69 8.73
CA HIS A 9 -5.35 15.05 9.00
C HIS A 9 -5.63 15.02 10.51
N ARG A 10 -6.88 15.35 10.91
CA ARG A 10 -7.28 15.39 12.31
C ARG A 10 -6.84 14.15 13.10
N TRP A 11 -6.98 12.97 12.54
CA TRP A 11 -6.60 11.73 13.23
C TRP A 11 -5.11 11.71 13.58
N PHE A 12 -4.24 12.15 12.65
CA PHE A 12 -2.81 12.17 12.92
C PHE A 12 -2.44 13.24 13.92
N VAL A 13 -2.98 14.45 13.77
CA VAL A 13 -2.77 15.55 14.72
C VAL A 13 -3.18 15.15 16.14
N GLU A 14 -4.33 14.47 16.29
CA GLU A 14 -4.76 13.94 17.59
C GLU A 14 -3.85 12.81 18.08
N SER A 15 -3.48 11.87 17.23
CA SER A 15 -2.65 10.70 17.58
C SER A 15 -1.28 11.10 18.17
N ARG A 16 -0.76 12.26 17.82
CA ARG A 16 0.51 12.82 18.30
C ARG A 16 0.45 13.45 19.69
N LYS A 17 -0.75 13.76 20.21
CA LYS A 17 -0.90 14.47 21.48
C LYS A 17 -0.51 13.66 22.69
N SER A 18 -0.80 12.35 22.67
CA SER A 18 -0.41 11.42 23.73
C SER A 18 -0.46 9.97 23.27
N LYS A 19 0.22 9.08 24.01
CA LYS A 19 0.19 7.64 23.76
C LYS A 19 -1.20 7.02 24.03
N ASP A 20 -2.03 7.65 24.84
CA ASP A 20 -3.37 7.20 25.22
C ASP A 20 -4.50 7.86 24.40
N ASN A 21 -4.15 8.65 23.38
CA ASN A 21 -5.15 9.31 22.55
C ASN A 21 -5.99 8.28 21.78
N PRO A 22 -7.33 8.42 21.66
CA PRO A 22 -8.20 7.49 20.93
C PRO A 22 -7.81 7.24 19.47
N TYR A 23 -7.10 8.18 18.84
CA TYR A 23 -6.61 8.06 17.48
C TYR A 23 -5.19 7.49 17.39
N ARG A 24 -4.55 7.17 18.54
CA ARG A 24 -3.17 6.69 18.55
C ARG A 24 -2.96 5.50 17.63
N ASP A 25 -3.78 4.48 17.77
CA ASP A 25 -3.69 3.23 17.04
C ASP A 25 -4.26 3.30 15.60
N TYR A 26 -4.66 4.49 15.14
CA TYR A 26 -5.01 4.69 13.71
C TYR A 26 -3.77 4.74 12.82
N TYR A 27 -2.59 4.93 13.42
CA TYR A 27 -1.29 4.97 12.76
C TYR A 27 -0.34 3.95 13.36
N ILE A 28 0.72 3.65 12.63
CA ILE A 28 1.72 2.67 13.06
C ILE A 28 2.80 3.40 13.84
N TRP A 29 2.80 3.22 15.14
CA TRP A 29 3.76 3.77 16.07
C TRP A 29 4.62 2.67 16.68
N ARG A 30 5.92 2.93 16.85
CA ARG A 30 6.86 2.00 17.52
C ARG A 30 7.83 2.79 18.38
N GLU A 31 8.28 2.16 19.45
CA GLU A 31 9.36 2.69 20.29
C GLU A 31 10.70 2.56 19.58
N ALA A 32 11.69 3.36 20.02
CA ALA A 32 13.06 3.22 19.56
C ALA A 32 13.58 1.82 19.86
N LYS A 33 14.34 1.24 18.94
CA LYS A 33 15.09 0.00 19.15
C LYS A 33 16.57 0.35 19.32
N ASP A 34 17.09 0.11 20.50
CA ASP A 34 18.49 0.45 20.86
C ASP A 34 18.85 1.93 20.59
N GLY A 35 17.90 2.83 20.82
CA GLY A 35 18.07 4.28 20.62
C GLY A 35 18.05 4.72 19.15
N LYS A 36 17.57 3.86 18.22
CA LYS A 36 17.46 4.09 16.79
C LYS A 36 16.04 3.81 16.30
N GLU A 37 15.86 3.94 15.00
CA GLU A 37 14.63 3.57 14.32
C GLU A 37 14.23 2.11 14.62
N PRO A 38 12.93 1.77 14.61
CA PRO A 38 12.43 0.42 14.91
C PRO A 38 12.99 -0.68 14.02
N ASN A 39 13.31 -0.35 12.77
CA ASN A 39 14.02 -1.18 11.81
C ASN A 39 14.71 -0.30 10.76
N ASN A 40 15.39 -0.93 9.80
CA ASN A 40 16.20 -0.25 8.79
C ASN A 40 15.46 0.09 7.49
N TRP A 41 14.14 0.03 7.43
CA TRP A 41 13.41 0.24 6.16
C TRP A 41 13.63 1.63 5.57
N GLY A 42 13.84 1.65 4.24
CA GLY A 42 13.82 2.89 3.46
C GLY A 42 12.42 3.33 3.08
N SER A 43 12.23 4.63 2.90
CA SER A 43 11.02 5.21 2.34
C SER A 43 11.09 5.21 0.80
N CYS A 44 9.93 5.09 0.12
CA CYS A 44 9.83 5.19 -1.34
C CYS A 44 10.36 6.51 -1.91
N PHE A 45 10.36 7.58 -1.11
CA PHE A 45 10.88 8.89 -1.51
C PHE A 45 12.28 9.18 -0.96
N GLY A 46 12.92 8.15 -0.39
CA GLY A 46 14.27 8.24 0.16
C GLY A 46 14.30 8.59 1.65
N GLY A 47 15.39 8.20 2.30
CA GLY A 47 15.54 8.32 3.75
C GLY A 47 14.93 7.13 4.50
N SER A 48 14.85 7.25 5.82
CA SER A 48 14.21 6.27 6.69
C SER A 48 12.69 6.24 6.44
N ALA A 49 12.07 5.08 6.58
CA ALA A 49 10.60 4.96 6.63
C ALA A 49 10.02 5.33 8.01
N TRP A 50 10.85 5.71 8.96
CA TRP A 50 10.45 6.08 10.31
C TRP A 50 10.83 7.51 10.65
N GLU A 51 9.87 8.28 11.19
CA GLU A 51 10.12 9.64 11.69
C GLU A 51 9.87 9.71 13.20
N TYR A 52 10.83 10.31 13.91
CA TYR A 52 10.75 10.46 15.36
C TYR A 52 9.82 11.59 15.76
N ASP A 53 8.90 11.31 16.67
CA ASP A 53 7.99 12.29 17.27
C ASP A 53 8.41 12.61 18.70
N GLN A 54 8.93 13.82 18.91
CA GLN A 54 9.40 14.29 20.22
C GLN A 54 8.29 14.38 21.26
N THR A 55 7.02 14.58 20.84
CA THR A 55 5.90 14.75 21.77
C THR A 55 5.59 13.46 22.53
N THR A 56 5.72 12.33 21.87
CA THR A 56 5.39 11.03 22.46
C THR A 56 6.58 10.11 22.64
N ASP A 57 7.78 10.55 22.26
CA ASP A 57 9.02 9.77 22.32
C ASP A 57 8.88 8.41 21.62
N MET A 58 8.34 8.45 20.38
CA MET A 58 8.13 7.26 19.53
C MET A 58 8.37 7.61 18.07
N TYR A 59 8.49 6.58 17.24
CA TYR A 59 8.55 6.70 15.78
C TYR A 59 7.22 6.35 15.16
N TYR A 60 6.81 7.08 14.11
CA TYR A 60 5.71 6.67 13.23
C TYR A 60 6.23 6.22 11.86
N LEU A 61 5.53 5.26 11.27
CA LEU A 61 5.84 4.74 9.95
C LEU A 61 5.31 5.66 8.85
N HIS A 62 6.11 5.88 7.79
CA HIS A 62 5.72 6.55 6.57
C HIS A 62 6.45 5.91 5.38
N MET A 63 5.76 5.07 4.62
CA MET A 63 6.37 4.41 3.47
C MET A 63 6.69 5.39 2.32
N PHE A 64 6.10 6.58 2.33
CA PHE A 64 6.31 7.65 1.36
C PHE A 64 6.94 8.89 2.03
N SER A 65 6.31 10.05 1.94
CA SER A 65 6.78 11.24 2.63
C SER A 65 6.48 11.14 4.13
N LYS A 66 7.31 11.75 4.97
CA LYS A 66 6.99 11.93 6.40
C LYS A 66 5.73 12.76 6.66
N LYS A 67 5.21 13.45 5.63
CA LYS A 67 3.89 14.07 5.62
C LYS A 67 2.74 13.10 5.26
N GLN A 68 3.05 11.83 5.06
CA GLN A 68 2.11 10.78 4.68
C GLN A 68 2.21 9.60 5.66
N PRO A 69 1.83 9.79 6.95
CA PRO A 69 1.90 8.73 7.94
C PRO A 69 1.01 7.54 7.57
N ASP A 70 1.54 6.34 7.72
CA ASP A 70 0.89 5.09 7.37
C ASP A 70 -0.23 4.74 8.35
N LEU A 71 -1.39 4.42 7.80
CA LEU A 71 -2.56 3.98 8.54
C LEU A 71 -2.38 2.54 9.05
N ASN A 72 -2.83 2.29 10.25
CA ASN A 72 -2.79 0.98 10.90
C ASN A 72 -4.05 0.16 10.58
N TRP A 73 -4.03 -0.55 9.46
CA TRP A 73 -5.14 -1.41 9.02
C TRP A 73 -5.41 -2.62 9.94
N GLU A 74 -4.51 -2.93 10.88
CA GLU A 74 -4.79 -3.90 11.94
C GLU A 74 -5.91 -3.41 12.87
N ASN A 75 -6.12 -2.09 12.98
CA ASN A 75 -7.14 -1.51 13.84
C ASN A 75 -8.54 -1.57 13.18
N PRO A 76 -9.48 -2.35 13.71
CA PRO A 76 -10.81 -2.47 13.13
C PRO A 76 -11.62 -1.16 13.17
N LYS A 77 -11.33 -0.27 14.12
CA LYS A 77 -11.99 1.05 14.17
C LYS A 77 -11.56 1.92 13.00
N LEU A 78 -10.26 1.91 12.65
CA LEU A 78 -9.78 2.60 11.48
C LEU A 78 -10.43 2.05 10.21
N ARG A 79 -10.50 0.73 10.05
CA ARG A 79 -11.15 0.12 8.88
C ARG A 79 -12.61 0.57 8.77
N GLN A 80 -13.34 0.59 9.87
CA GLN A 80 -14.73 1.06 9.87
C GLN A 80 -14.85 2.53 9.42
N GLU A 81 -13.99 3.42 9.90
CA GLU A 81 -13.94 4.83 9.46
C GLU A 81 -13.69 4.95 7.94
N VAL A 82 -12.83 4.09 7.40
CA VAL A 82 -12.59 4.03 5.95
C VAL A 82 -13.85 3.57 5.20
N TYR A 83 -14.54 2.54 5.70
CA TYR A 83 -15.78 2.05 5.09
C TYR A 83 -16.92 3.06 5.18
N ASP A 84 -17.01 3.78 6.27
CA ASP A 84 -17.99 4.87 6.45
C ASP A 84 -17.72 6.02 5.46
N MET A 85 -16.45 6.38 5.28
CA MET A 85 -16.05 7.37 4.28
C MET A 85 -16.38 6.92 2.86
N MET A 86 -16.12 5.66 2.51
CA MET A 86 -16.48 5.11 1.20
C MET A 86 -18.00 5.12 1.00
N THR A 87 -18.76 4.70 2.00
CA THR A 87 -20.23 4.74 1.98
C THR A 87 -20.74 6.16 1.77
N TRP A 88 -20.16 7.14 2.49
CA TRP A 88 -20.52 8.55 2.35
C TRP A 88 -20.34 9.08 0.92
N TRP A 89 -19.28 8.67 0.24
CA TRP A 89 -19.07 9.00 -1.18
C TRP A 89 -20.05 8.26 -2.09
N GLY A 90 -20.30 6.98 -1.83
CA GLY A 90 -21.25 6.16 -2.59
C GLY A 90 -22.66 6.73 -2.58
N GLU A 91 -23.15 7.14 -1.42
CA GLU A 91 -24.46 7.79 -1.26
C GLU A 91 -24.57 9.13 -2.02
N ARG A 92 -23.45 9.70 -2.46
CA ARG A 92 -23.36 10.91 -3.29
C ARG A 92 -23.21 10.63 -4.78
N GLY A 93 -23.25 9.35 -5.16
CA GLY A 93 -23.36 8.93 -6.56
C GLY A 93 -22.02 8.88 -7.30
N ILE A 94 -20.91 8.54 -6.63
CA ILE A 94 -19.69 8.18 -7.35
C ILE A 94 -19.82 6.77 -7.93
N ASP A 95 -19.08 6.51 -9.02
CA ASP A 95 -19.14 5.25 -9.77
C ASP A 95 -18.02 4.27 -9.39
N GLY A 96 -17.25 4.56 -8.36
CA GLY A 96 -16.19 3.65 -7.87
C GLY A 96 -14.98 4.35 -7.27
N PHE A 97 -13.93 3.57 -7.03
CA PHE A 97 -12.70 4.04 -6.42
C PHE A 97 -11.44 3.54 -7.16
N ARG A 98 -10.51 4.45 -7.40
CA ARG A 98 -9.10 4.10 -7.54
C ARG A 98 -8.46 4.06 -6.15
N MET A 99 -7.79 2.96 -5.83
CA MET A 99 -7.23 2.71 -4.50
C MET A 99 -5.70 2.76 -4.56
N ASP A 100 -5.16 3.81 -3.94
CA ASP A 100 -3.74 4.14 -3.93
C ASP A 100 -2.94 3.11 -3.13
N VAL A 101 -1.90 2.53 -3.74
CA VAL A 101 -1.00 1.51 -3.17
C VAL A 101 -1.70 0.48 -2.28
N ILE A 102 -2.83 -0.02 -2.75
CA ILE A 102 -3.71 -0.89 -1.97
C ILE A 102 -3.03 -2.20 -1.51
N THR A 103 -2.01 -2.64 -2.23
CA THR A 103 -1.21 -3.81 -1.87
C THR A 103 -0.37 -3.61 -0.60
N MET A 104 -0.21 -2.36 -0.15
CA MET A 104 0.64 -2.00 0.98
C MET A 104 -0.11 -1.78 2.30
N ILE A 105 -1.44 -1.95 2.34
CA ILE A 105 -2.23 -1.68 3.55
C ILE A 105 -1.98 -2.66 4.69
N SER A 106 -1.54 -3.88 4.40
CA SER A 106 -1.14 -4.89 5.38
C SER A 106 0.38 -5.01 5.44
N LYS A 107 0.93 -5.03 6.64
CA LYS A 107 2.37 -5.15 6.87
C LYS A 107 2.69 -6.28 7.82
N ASP A 108 3.88 -6.86 7.71
CA ASP A 108 4.38 -7.81 8.70
C ASP A 108 4.55 -7.10 10.05
N GLN A 109 3.73 -7.46 11.03
CA GLN A 109 3.69 -6.80 12.34
C GLN A 109 4.93 -7.01 13.21
N ARG A 110 5.83 -7.91 12.81
CA ARG A 110 7.13 -8.10 13.45
C ARG A 110 8.12 -6.99 13.08
N PHE A 111 7.88 -6.27 11.98
CA PHE A 111 8.74 -5.20 11.44
C PHE A 111 10.22 -5.60 11.40
N PRO A 112 10.58 -6.74 10.76
CA PRO A 112 11.97 -7.17 10.69
C PRO A 112 12.81 -6.21 9.86
N ASP A 113 14.13 -6.27 10.04
CA ASP A 113 15.05 -5.53 9.18
C ASP A 113 14.96 -6.06 7.74
N GLY A 114 15.00 -5.16 6.77
CA GLY A 114 15.08 -5.46 5.34
C GLY A 114 16.52 -5.71 4.89
N VAL A 115 16.68 -6.41 3.77
CA VAL A 115 17.98 -6.63 3.15
C VAL A 115 18.49 -5.31 2.55
N VAL A 116 19.73 -4.95 2.86
CA VAL A 116 20.40 -3.80 2.25
C VAL A 116 21.09 -4.26 0.97
N HIS A 117 20.72 -3.68 -0.16
CA HIS A 117 21.26 -4.03 -1.47
C HIS A 117 22.41 -3.09 -1.87
N GLY A 118 23.54 -3.66 -2.28
CA GLY A 118 24.68 -2.90 -2.80
C GLY A 118 25.16 -1.81 -1.82
N ASN A 119 25.13 -0.56 -2.27
CA ASN A 119 25.54 0.62 -1.50
C ASN A 119 24.37 1.40 -0.88
N GLU A 120 23.18 0.81 -0.82
CA GLU A 120 22.01 1.45 -0.21
C GLU A 120 22.23 1.63 1.30
N LYS A 121 21.66 2.69 1.83
CA LYS A 121 21.74 3.01 3.26
C LYS A 121 20.65 2.30 4.07
N PHE A 122 19.53 2.01 3.44
CA PHE A 122 18.34 1.45 4.06
C PHE A 122 18.00 0.08 3.50
N GLY A 123 17.29 -0.71 4.28
CA GLY A 123 16.84 -2.04 3.90
C GLY A 123 15.58 -2.02 3.04
N ASP A 124 15.45 -3.00 2.17
CA ASP A 124 14.27 -3.23 1.34
C ASP A 124 13.07 -3.68 2.18
N PHE A 125 12.02 -2.90 2.18
CA PHE A 125 10.76 -3.19 2.86
C PHE A 125 9.82 -4.09 2.07
N SER A 126 10.04 -4.22 0.76
CA SER A 126 9.08 -4.81 -0.19
C SER A 126 8.55 -6.19 0.23
N PRO A 127 9.38 -7.12 0.74
CA PRO A 127 8.89 -8.43 1.16
C PRO A 127 7.93 -8.42 2.37
N TYR A 128 7.89 -7.32 3.11
CA TYR A 128 7.16 -7.21 4.37
C TYR A 128 5.94 -6.29 4.29
N VAL A 129 5.84 -5.52 3.20
CA VAL A 129 4.82 -4.49 3.00
C VAL A 129 3.97 -4.77 1.76
N ASN A 130 4.59 -5.15 0.62
CA ASN A 130 3.84 -5.46 -0.59
C ASN A 130 3.13 -6.82 -0.44
N ASN A 131 1.85 -6.84 -0.80
CA ASN A 131 1.00 -8.04 -0.67
C ASN A 131 1.04 -8.64 0.74
N GLY A 132 1.01 -7.78 1.76
CA GLY A 132 1.19 -8.18 3.15
C GLY A 132 0.19 -9.23 3.64
N PRO A 133 0.46 -9.87 4.78
CA PRO A 133 -0.15 -11.16 5.15
C PRO A 133 -1.68 -11.14 5.29
N ARG A 134 -2.28 -9.98 5.57
CA ARG A 134 -3.73 -9.83 5.78
C ARG A 134 -4.43 -8.97 4.73
N VAL A 135 -3.74 -8.59 3.63
CA VAL A 135 -4.30 -7.68 2.63
C VAL A 135 -5.63 -8.20 2.05
N HIS A 136 -5.69 -9.46 1.69
CA HIS A 136 -6.89 -10.09 1.13
C HIS A 136 -8.03 -10.20 2.16
N GLU A 137 -7.71 -10.40 3.44
CA GLU A 137 -8.70 -10.34 4.53
C GLU A 137 -9.36 -8.96 4.58
N TYR A 138 -8.56 -7.89 4.53
CA TYR A 138 -9.08 -6.52 4.58
C TYR A 138 -9.87 -6.14 3.33
N LEU A 139 -9.46 -6.61 2.16
CA LEU A 139 -10.20 -6.35 0.92
C LEU A 139 -11.54 -7.11 0.88
N LYS A 140 -11.59 -8.35 1.34
CA LYS A 140 -12.84 -9.11 1.48
C LYS A 140 -13.78 -8.45 2.49
N GLU A 141 -13.25 -8.01 3.63
CA GLU A 141 -14.04 -7.23 4.60
C GLU A 141 -14.56 -5.93 3.99
N MET A 142 -13.73 -5.21 3.24
CA MET A 142 -14.13 -3.98 2.52
C MET A 142 -15.23 -4.27 1.49
N ASN A 143 -15.10 -5.34 0.73
CA ASN A 143 -16.11 -5.74 -0.25
C ASN A 143 -17.43 -6.05 0.45
N GLU A 144 -17.41 -6.90 1.47
CA GLU A 144 -18.61 -7.25 2.25
C GLU A 144 -19.28 -6.03 2.89
N LYS A 145 -18.49 -5.13 3.47
CA LYS A 145 -19.00 -3.99 4.25
C LYS A 145 -19.51 -2.85 3.38
N VAL A 146 -18.91 -2.61 2.21
CA VAL A 146 -19.21 -1.41 1.43
C VAL A 146 -19.25 -1.65 -0.07
N ILE A 147 -18.26 -2.27 -0.73
CA ILE A 147 -18.19 -2.30 -2.19
C ILE A 147 -19.42 -3.01 -2.78
N SER A 148 -19.79 -4.18 -2.26
CA SER A 148 -20.93 -4.99 -2.75
C SER A 148 -22.30 -4.31 -2.60
N ARG A 149 -22.38 -3.18 -1.92
CA ARG A 149 -23.62 -2.41 -1.72
C ARG A 149 -23.92 -1.42 -2.85
N PHE A 150 -22.95 -1.20 -3.73
CA PHE A 150 -23.02 -0.23 -4.81
C PHE A 150 -22.64 -0.89 -6.14
N ASP A 151 -23.13 -0.32 -7.23
CA ASP A 151 -22.71 -0.69 -8.59
C ASP A 151 -21.46 0.12 -8.96
N TRP A 152 -20.32 -0.28 -8.38
CA TRP A 152 -19.05 0.42 -8.52
C TRP A 152 -18.04 -0.34 -9.36
N MET A 153 -17.17 0.41 -9.99
CA MET A 153 -15.90 -0.09 -10.52
C MET A 153 -14.78 0.24 -9.54
N THR A 154 -14.02 -0.77 -9.12
CA THR A 154 -12.87 -0.61 -8.23
C THR A 154 -11.58 -0.99 -8.92
N VAL A 155 -10.58 -0.10 -8.86
CA VAL A 155 -9.25 -0.37 -9.41
C VAL A 155 -8.17 -0.14 -8.36
N GLY A 156 -7.38 -1.16 -8.10
CA GLY A 156 -6.27 -1.13 -7.14
C GLY A 156 -4.94 -0.78 -7.79
N GLU A 157 -4.14 0.04 -7.12
CA GLU A 157 -2.75 0.24 -7.49
C GLU A 157 -1.90 -0.90 -6.94
N GLY A 158 -1.41 -1.75 -7.84
CA GLY A 158 -0.73 -3.01 -7.54
C GLY A 158 0.77 -2.93 -7.42
N ALA A 159 1.28 -2.07 -6.54
CA ALA A 159 2.71 -2.02 -6.27
C ALA A 159 3.22 -3.40 -5.81
N GLY A 160 4.24 -3.93 -6.52
CA GLY A 160 4.84 -5.23 -6.22
C GLY A 160 3.99 -6.45 -6.54
N ALA A 161 2.81 -6.29 -7.17
CA ALA A 161 1.98 -7.42 -7.56
C ALA A 161 2.43 -8.03 -8.89
N GLY A 162 2.52 -9.36 -8.93
CA GLY A 162 2.64 -10.16 -10.15
C GLY A 162 1.28 -10.67 -10.64
N VAL A 163 1.27 -11.43 -11.74
CA VAL A 163 0.04 -12.01 -12.32
C VAL A 163 -0.73 -12.87 -11.32
N GLU A 164 -0.04 -13.70 -10.56
CA GLU A 164 -0.69 -14.58 -9.56
C GLU A 164 -1.30 -13.79 -8.40
N ASP A 165 -0.66 -12.68 -8.00
CA ASP A 165 -1.24 -11.78 -7.01
C ASP A 165 -2.49 -11.09 -7.57
N ALA A 166 -2.43 -10.62 -8.83
CA ALA A 166 -3.56 -9.96 -9.49
C ALA A 166 -4.80 -10.87 -9.59
N LYS A 167 -4.62 -12.17 -9.82
CA LYS A 167 -5.72 -13.14 -9.77
C LYS A 167 -6.42 -13.19 -8.42
N ARG A 168 -5.70 -12.98 -7.33
CA ARG A 168 -6.27 -12.94 -5.99
C ARG A 168 -6.98 -11.62 -5.70
N TYR A 169 -6.41 -10.48 -6.18
CA TYR A 169 -7.02 -9.16 -5.98
C TYR A 169 -8.28 -8.94 -6.81
N ALA A 170 -8.29 -9.44 -8.05
CA ALA A 170 -9.30 -9.08 -9.05
C ALA A 170 -9.97 -10.29 -9.74
N GLY A 171 -9.71 -11.50 -9.26
CA GLY A 171 -10.37 -12.69 -9.78
C GLY A 171 -11.90 -12.63 -9.57
N THR A 172 -12.67 -13.03 -10.56
CA THR A 172 -14.13 -12.91 -10.58
C THR A 172 -14.85 -13.57 -9.40
N ASN A 173 -14.20 -14.50 -8.72
CA ASN A 173 -14.75 -15.20 -7.55
C ASN A 173 -14.10 -14.79 -6.22
N GLU A 174 -13.18 -13.84 -6.21
CA GLU A 174 -12.44 -13.48 -5.01
C GLU A 174 -13.21 -12.50 -4.10
N ASN A 175 -14.16 -11.75 -4.64
CA ASN A 175 -14.93 -10.75 -3.92
C ASN A 175 -14.03 -9.70 -3.21
N GLU A 176 -13.07 -9.17 -3.96
CA GLU A 176 -12.17 -8.11 -3.52
C GLU A 176 -12.33 -6.87 -4.40
N LEU A 177 -11.53 -6.72 -5.45
CA LEU A 177 -11.57 -5.61 -6.39
C LEU A 177 -12.00 -6.09 -7.79
N ASP A 178 -12.42 -5.17 -8.66
CA ASP A 178 -12.74 -5.53 -10.05
C ASP A 178 -11.50 -5.64 -10.91
N MET A 179 -10.48 -4.80 -10.64
CA MET A 179 -9.21 -4.84 -11.38
C MET A 179 -8.06 -4.27 -10.55
N ILE A 180 -6.84 -4.58 -10.99
CA ILE A 180 -5.61 -4.04 -10.44
C ILE A 180 -4.68 -3.64 -11.58
N PHE A 181 -4.07 -2.45 -11.51
CA PHE A 181 -3.01 -2.10 -12.44
C PHE A 181 -1.62 -2.32 -11.83
N THR A 182 -0.65 -2.58 -12.67
CA THR A 182 0.67 -3.05 -12.27
C THR A 182 1.78 -2.17 -12.81
N PHE A 183 2.99 -2.37 -12.29
CA PHE A 183 4.16 -1.57 -12.63
C PHE A 183 5.22 -2.33 -13.42
N GLU A 184 4.99 -3.62 -13.77
CA GLU A 184 6.02 -4.41 -14.43
C GLU A 184 6.49 -3.76 -15.76
N HIS A 185 5.56 -3.26 -16.56
CA HIS A 185 5.87 -2.57 -17.81
C HIS A 185 6.55 -1.20 -17.59
N VAL A 186 6.21 -0.49 -16.49
CA VAL A 186 6.81 0.81 -16.14
C VAL A 186 8.25 0.64 -15.64
N ASN A 187 8.56 -0.53 -15.10
CA ASN A 187 9.90 -0.83 -14.58
C ASN A 187 10.88 -1.33 -15.67
N LEU A 188 10.40 -1.54 -16.90
CA LEU A 188 11.26 -1.92 -18.03
C LEU A 188 12.29 -0.81 -18.30
N GLY A 189 13.52 -1.22 -18.59
CA GLY A 189 14.63 -0.29 -18.85
C GLY A 189 15.22 0.37 -17.62
N GLN A 190 14.73 0.11 -16.43
CA GLN A 190 15.41 0.57 -15.22
C GLN A 190 16.72 -0.22 -15.01
N THR A 191 17.77 0.50 -14.66
CA THR A 191 19.03 -0.12 -14.24
C THR A 191 19.11 -0.23 -12.73
N GLN A 192 20.23 -0.74 -12.21
CA GLN A 192 20.51 -0.76 -10.77
C GLN A 192 20.44 0.63 -10.09
N TYR A 193 20.39 1.71 -10.85
CA TYR A 193 20.25 3.09 -10.35
C TYR A 193 18.79 3.58 -10.35
N GLY A 194 17.83 2.67 -10.59
CA GLY A 194 16.39 2.94 -10.52
C GLY A 194 15.83 3.71 -11.71
N LYS A 195 14.65 4.27 -11.54
CA LYS A 195 13.83 4.90 -12.60
C LYS A 195 14.45 6.16 -13.26
N TRP A 196 15.47 6.75 -12.66
CA TRP A 196 16.18 7.92 -13.20
C TRP A 196 17.47 7.56 -13.92
N SER A 197 17.66 6.29 -14.24
CA SER A 197 18.84 5.82 -14.95
C SER A 197 18.69 5.91 -16.47
N ASP A 198 19.82 5.95 -17.18
CA ASP A 198 19.87 5.97 -18.64
C ASP A 198 19.59 4.60 -19.29
N GLY A 199 18.77 3.79 -18.67
CA GLY A 199 18.36 2.50 -19.21
C GLY A 199 17.46 2.67 -20.44
N SER A 200 17.67 1.84 -21.44
CA SER A 200 16.76 1.72 -22.57
C SER A 200 15.88 0.49 -22.39
N PHE A 201 14.64 0.57 -22.80
CA PHE A 201 13.79 -0.61 -22.84
C PHE A 201 13.60 -1.11 -24.28
N ASP A 202 13.41 -2.42 -24.42
CA ASP A 202 13.14 -3.07 -25.69
C ASP A 202 11.62 -3.22 -25.88
N LEU A 203 11.11 -2.82 -27.06
CA LEU A 203 9.69 -3.02 -27.41
C LEU A 203 9.28 -4.50 -27.42
N VAL A 204 10.21 -5.42 -27.65
CA VAL A 204 9.94 -6.85 -27.59
C VAL A 204 9.66 -7.26 -26.13
N GLU A 205 10.46 -6.76 -25.20
CA GLU A 205 10.23 -7.03 -23.77
C GLU A 205 8.90 -6.41 -23.28
N LEU A 206 8.57 -5.20 -23.72
CA LEU A 206 7.27 -4.58 -23.42
C LEU A 206 6.09 -5.45 -23.91
N LYS A 207 6.17 -5.94 -25.15
CA LYS A 207 5.15 -6.84 -25.71
C LYS A 207 5.05 -8.15 -24.92
N LYS A 208 6.17 -8.71 -24.49
CA LYS A 208 6.17 -9.93 -23.65
C LYS A 208 5.51 -9.70 -22.31
N VAL A 209 5.75 -8.54 -21.68
CA VAL A 209 5.07 -8.17 -20.43
C VAL A 209 3.57 -8.07 -20.64
N PHE A 210 3.13 -7.35 -21.67
CA PHE A 210 1.71 -7.22 -21.98
C PHE A 210 1.06 -8.58 -22.26
N GLN A 211 1.70 -9.39 -23.10
CA GLN A 211 1.20 -10.74 -23.39
C GLN A 211 1.12 -11.61 -22.14
N LYS A 212 2.15 -11.58 -21.30
CA LYS A 212 2.16 -12.31 -20.01
C LYS A 212 0.97 -11.96 -19.13
N TRP A 213 0.63 -10.67 -19.05
CA TRP A 213 -0.50 -10.20 -18.24
C TRP A 213 -1.83 -10.56 -18.88
N GLU A 214 -1.97 -10.38 -20.20
CA GLU A 214 -3.15 -10.76 -20.97
C GLU A 214 -3.45 -12.25 -20.81
N ASP A 215 -2.49 -13.10 -21.21
CA ASP A 215 -2.62 -14.56 -21.13
C ASP A 215 -2.85 -15.04 -19.69
N GLY A 216 -2.20 -14.39 -18.73
CA GLY A 216 -2.27 -14.77 -17.32
C GLY A 216 -3.59 -14.44 -16.66
N LEU A 217 -4.30 -13.41 -17.09
CA LEU A 217 -5.57 -12.96 -16.53
C LEU A 217 -6.79 -13.39 -17.39
N GLU A 218 -6.58 -13.93 -18.59
CA GLU A 218 -7.65 -14.36 -19.47
C GLU A 218 -8.64 -15.30 -18.77
N GLY A 219 -9.91 -14.94 -18.80
CA GLY A 219 -11.00 -15.70 -18.20
C GLY A 219 -11.02 -15.73 -16.65
N VAL A 220 -10.10 -15.04 -16.00
CA VAL A 220 -10.00 -15.01 -14.53
C VAL A 220 -10.28 -13.62 -13.96
N ALA A 221 -9.68 -12.59 -14.54
CA ALA A 221 -9.78 -11.22 -14.06
C ALA A 221 -9.71 -10.22 -15.22
N TRP A 222 -10.17 -8.99 -14.99
CA TRP A 222 -9.94 -7.88 -15.90
C TRP A 222 -8.48 -7.42 -15.83
N ASN A 223 -7.88 -7.19 -16.99
CA ASN A 223 -6.54 -6.63 -17.09
C ASN A 223 -6.64 -5.11 -17.27
N SER A 224 -6.08 -4.38 -16.34
CA SER A 224 -5.95 -2.92 -16.44
C SER A 224 -4.48 -2.53 -16.51
N LEU A 225 -3.97 -2.54 -17.71
CA LEU A 225 -2.67 -1.94 -18.02
C LEU A 225 -2.85 -0.46 -18.35
N TYR A 226 -1.91 0.35 -17.95
CA TYR A 226 -1.89 1.76 -18.31
C TYR A 226 -0.57 2.24 -18.82
#